data_f2dda3d6b35093be6d053b3201071e99
#
_entry.id   f2dda3d6b35093be6d053b3201071e99
#
_cell.length_a   1.000
_cell.length_b   1.000
_cell.length_c   1.000
_cell.angle_alpha   90.00
_cell.angle_beta   90.00
_cell.angle_gamma   90.00
#
_symmetry.space_group_name_H-M   'P 1'
#
loop_
_entity.id
_entity.type
_entity.pdbx_description
1 polymer ?
#
loop_
_entity_poly.entity_id
_entity_poly.type
_entity_poly.pdbx_seq_one_letter_code
_entity_poly.pdbx_strand_id
1 'polypeptide(L)'
;MTPTPKLFLVVLGGRTATSHIELHDVRWVVGVDIEATIPALKHQWFGLKRGLHIDSYVAVEHVDGYKVELIQSQHEWPAEMDAKLSKGSDQLWFVNLGGYDSGSLQELHQFGLIVAPSKPAAKARARRRWLNDAAQVHKDDLYGIDTLNVVDDCLPIGDVEGWRIHLIPDPSSNIKDLKPDWFGYLSLIHI
;
A
#
# COMPACT_ATOMS: atom_id res chain seq x y z
N MET A 1 4.31 29.61 -1.27
CA MET A 1 4.84 28.35 -1.86
C MET A 1 3.65 27.51 -2.27
N THR A 2 3.60 27.02 -3.49
CA THR A 2 2.59 26.04 -3.91
C THR A 2 2.82 24.77 -3.11
N PRO A 3 1.78 24.20 -2.45
CA PRO A 3 1.93 22.99 -1.69
C PRO A 3 2.36 21.83 -2.62
N THR A 4 3.33 21.05 -2.17
CA THR A 4 3.90 19.93 -2.93
C THR A 4 2.99 18.72 -2.79
N PRO A 5 2.57 18.06 -3.87
CA PRO A 5 1.78 16.84 -3.80
C PRO A 5 2.56 15.71 -3.13
N LYS A 6 1.84 14.84 -2.41
CA LYS A 6 2.34 13.68 -1.71
C LYS A 6 1.60 12.43 -2.16
N LEU A 7 2.27 11.29 -2.10
CA LEU A 7 1.62 9.98 -2.19
C LEU A 7 1.00 9.65 -0.84
N PHE A 8 -0.27 9.30 -0.83
CA PHE A 8 -0.95 8.78 0.36
C PHE A 8 -1.28 7.31 0.19
N LEU A 9 -1.04 6.52 1.22
CA LEU A 9 -1.62 5.19 1.39
C LEU A 9 -2.80 5.33 2.34
N VAL A 10 -3.99 4.91 1.89
CA VAL A 10 -5.26 5.15 2.59
C VAL A 10 -6.01 3.85 2.76
N VAL A 11 -6.48 3.57 3.97
CA VAL A 11 -7.39 2.47 4.25
C VAL A 11 -8.80 3.03 4.24
N LEU A 12 -9.64 2.46 3.39
CA LEU A 12 -11.06 2.77 3.27
C LEU A 12 -11.90 1.68 3.90
N GLY A 13 -12.94 2.10 4.62
CA GLY A 13 -13.99 1.24 5.13
C GLY A 13 -15.35 1.58 4.51
N GLY A 14 -16.19 0.56 4.34
CA GLY A 14 -17.55 0.76 3.82
C GLY A 14 -18.25 -0.56 3.49
N ARG A 15 -19.36 -0.50 2.76
CA ARG A 15 -20.20 -1.66 2.46
C ARG A 15 -20.57 -1.75 0.99
N THR A 16 -20.85 -2.96 0.53
CA THR A 16 -21.59 -3.19 -0.71
C THR A 16 -23.08 -3.36 -0.42
N ALA A 17 -23.92 -3.47 -1.44
CA ALA A 17 -25.36 -3.66 -1.28
C ALA A 17 -25.71 -4.99 -0.57
N THR A 18 -24.83 -5.96 -0.64
CA THR A 18 -25.06 -7.34 -0.15
C THR A 18 -24.09 -7.79 0.93
N SER A 19 -23.13 -6.96 1.34
CA SER A 19 -22.22 -7.32 2.42
C SER A 19 -22.90 -7.34 3.79
N HIS A 20 -22.66 -8.38 4.58
CA HIS A 20 -23.15 -8.49 5.96
C HIS A 20 -22.29 -7.72 6.95
N ILE A 21 -20.99 -7.61 6.66
CA ILE A 21 -20.02 -6.87 7.47
C ILE A 21 -19.40 -5.75 6.64
N GLU A 22 -18.71 -4.85 7.30
CA GLU A 22 -17.92 -3.83 6.66
C GLU A 22 -16.75 -4.46 5.88
N LEU A 23 -16.44 -3.86 4.73
CA LEU A 23 -15.32 -4.25 3.89
C LEU A 23 -14.27 -3.14 3.95
N HIS A 24 -13.02 -3.54 3.95
CA HIS A 24 -11.88 -2.63 3.91
C HIS A 24 -11.09 -2.81 2.63
N ASP A 25 -10.50 -1.73 2.15
CA ASP A 25 -9.63 -1.76 0.99
C ASP A 25 -8.54 -0.70 1.12
N VAL A 26 -7.42 -0.91 0.45
CA VAL A 26 -6.28 -0.01 0.49
C VAL A 26 -6.15 0.70 -0.85
N ARG A 27 -6.00 2.03 -0.80
CA ARG A 27 -5.79 2.88 -1.97
C ARG A 27 -4.51 3.69 -1.83
N TRP A 28 -3.87 3.94 -2.95
CA TRP A 28 -2.82 4.93 -3.06
C TRP A 28 -3.26 6.03 -4.02
N VAL A 29 -3.18 7.25 -3.55
CA VAL A 29 -3.66 8.46 -4.22
C VAL A 29 -2.67 9.59 -4.05
N VAL A 30 -2.75 10.61 -4.90
CA VAL A 30 -1.88 11.79 -4.84
C VAL A 30 -2.70 13.03 -4.51
N GLY A 31 -2.20 13.83 -3.57
CA GLY A 31 -2.81 15.11 -3.20
C GLY A 31 -1.84 15.99 -2.43
N VAL A 32 -2.17 17.26 -2.29
CA VAL A 32 -1.40 18.19 -1.45
C VAL A 32 -1.65 17.96 0.04
N ASP A 33 -2.83 17.45 0.35
CA ASP A 33 -3.30 17.00 1.66
C ASP A 33 -4.29 15.84 1.46
N ILE A 34 -4.78 15.26 2.54
CA ILE A 34 -5.72 14.13 2.47
C ILE A 34 -7.09 14.56 1.90
N GLU A 35 -7.52 15.78 2.18
CA GLU A 35 -8.77 16.34 1.70
C GLU A 35 -8.80 16.42 0.17
N ALA A 36 -7.67 16.80 -0.45
CA ALA A 36 -7.53 16.86 -1.90
C ALA A 36 -7.64 15.49 -2.57
N THR A 37 -7.42 14.40 -1.85
CA THR A 37 -7.53 13.02 -2.38
C THR A 37 -8.95 12.46 -2.37
N ILE A 38 -9.88 13.08 -1.64
CA ILE A 38 -11.23 12.54 -1.43
C ILE A 38 -12.01 12.28 -2.72
N PRO A 39 -11.97 13.15 -3.74
CA PRO A 39 -12.66 12.86 -5.02
C PRO A 39 -12.16 11.56 -5.68
N ALA A 40 -10.85 11.34 -5.68
CA ALA A 40 -10.25 10.13 -6.23
C ALA A 40 -10.62 8.88 -5.41
N LEU A 41 -10.57 8.96 -4.08
CA LEU A 41 -10.99 7.87 -3.18
C LEU A 41 -12.46 7.50 -3.39
N LYS A 42 -13.35 8.50 -3.49
CA LYS A 42 -14.79 8.28 -3.80
C LYS A 42 -14.99 7.64 -5.18
N HIS A 43 -14.16 7.97 -6.15
CA HIS A 43 -14.24 7.39 -7.50
C HIS A 43 -13.75 5.94 -7.53
N GLN A 44 -12.66 5.65 -6.83
CA GLN A 44 -12.05 4.33 -6.79
C GLN A 44 -12.77 3.31 -5.90
N TRP A 45 -13.64 3.77 -4.99
CA TRP A 45 -14.40 2.88 -4.12
C TRP A 45 -15.41 2.04 -4.91
N PHE A 46 -15.37 0.73 -4.74
CA PHE A 46 -16.19 -0.25 -5.46
C PHE A 46 -17.55 -0.53 -4.83
N GLY A 47 -17.78 -0.07 -3.59
CA GLY A 47 -19.01 -0.30 -2.84
C GLY A 47 -19.99 0.86 -2.86
N LEU A 48 -20.89 0.86 -1.88
CA LEU A 48 -21.83 1.95 -1.68
C LEU A 48 -21.10 3.20 -1.19
N LYS A 49 -21.47 4.36 -1.73
CA LYS A 49 -20.94 5.64 -1.22
C LYS A 49 -21.44 5.95 0.18
N ARG A 50 -22.68 5.51 0.51
CA ARG A 50 -23.22 5.66 1.86
C ARG A 50 -22.40 4.84 2.86
N GLY A 51 -21.88 5.49 3.90
CA GLY A 51 -21.05 4.88 4.92
C GLY A 51 -19.57 4.71 4.51
N LEU A 52 -19.17 5.20 3.34
CA LEU A 52 -17.74 5.24 2.96
C LEU A 52 -16.99 6.21 3.87
N HIS A 53 -15.85 5.74 4.40
CA HIS A 53 -15.00 6.51 5.29
C HIS A 53 -13.53 6.10 5.14
N ILE A 54 -12.65 6.93 5.67
CA ILE A 54 -11.24 6.60 5.87
C ILE A 54 -11.08 6.07 7.29
N ASP A 55 -10.39 4.93 7.44
CA ASP A 55 -9.98 4.36 8.72
C ASP A 55 -8.61 4.85 9.15
N SER A 56 -7.70 4.96 8.19
CA SER A 56 -6.38 5.49 8.43
C SER A 56 -5.71 5.93 7.13
N TYR A 57 -4.71 6.78 7.26
CA TYR A 57 -3.83 7.13 6.15
C TYR A 57 -2.43 7.48 6.62
N VAL A 58 -1.49 7.43 5.69
CA VAL A 58 -0.11 7.90 5.85
C VAL A 58 0.36 8.59 4.58
N ALA A 59 1.03 9.74 4.73
CA ALA A 59 1.80 10.35 3.65
C ALA A 59 3.12 9.59 3.49
N VAL A 60 3.34 9.03 2.31
CA VAL A 60 4.49 8.16 2.02
C VAL A 60 5.66 9.04 1.59
N GLU A 61 6.49 9.42 2.54
CA GLU A 61 7.69 10.23 2.28
C GLU A 61 8.96 9.37 2.14
N HIS A 62 9.03 8.27 2.89
CA HIS A 62 10.20 7.36 2.88
C HIS A 62 9.77 5.90 3.04
N VAL A 63 10.43 5.00 2.30
CA VAL A 63 10.26 3.54 2.39
C VAL A 63 11.62 2.86 2.18
N ASP A 64 12.01 1.96 3.07
CA ASP A 64 13.19 1.07 2.92
C ASP A 64 14.52 1.76 2.58
N GLY A 65 14.76 2.95 3.13
CA GLY A 65 15.98 3.73 2.83
C GLY A 65 15.91 4.51 1.52
N TYR A 66 14.71 4.79 1.03
CA TYR A 66 14.46 5.64 -0.12
C TYR A 66 13.48 6.76 0.24
N LYS A 67 13.77 7.96 -0.24
CA LYS A 67 12.80 9.04 -0.29
C LYS A 67 11.89 8.82 -1.49
N VAL A 68 10.59 9.01 -1.30
CA VAL A 68 9.56 8.94 -2.35
C VAL A 68 9.30 10.34 -2.88
N GLU A 69 9.59 10.58 -4.14
CA GLU A 69 9.27 11.82 -4.83
C GLU A 69 8.26 11.59 -5.95
N LEU A 70 7.45 12.61 -6.21
CA LEU A 70 6.45 12.60 -7.26
C LEU A 70 6.88 13.53 -8.39
N ILE A 71 6.85 13.02 -9.61
CA ILE A 71 7.20 13.78 -10.81
C ILE A 71 6.04 13.68 -11.78
N GLN A 72 5.62 14.81 -12.36
CA GLN A 72 4.53 14.81 -13.34
C GLN A 72 4.86 13.92 -14.54
N SER A 73 3.98 12.98 -14.88
CA SER A 73 4.18 12.02 -15.98
C SER A 73 4.24 12.67 -17.37
N GLN A 74 3.77 13.93 -17.51
CA GLN A 74 3.86 14.70 -18.76
C GLN A 74 5.24 15.34 -18.99
N HIS A 75 6.15 15.24 -18.03
CA HIS A 75 7.51 15.73 -18.23
C HIS A 75 8.26 14.73 -19.13
N GLU A 76 8.73 15.21 -20.30
CA GLU A 76 9.58 14.38 -21.17
C GLU A 76 10.88 14.05 -20.42
N TRP A 77 10.98 12.78 -20.04
CA TRP A 77 12.20 12.26 -19.43
C TRP A 77 13.24 11.99 -20.52
N PRO A 78 14.51 12.25 -20.27
CA PRO A 78 15.58 11.73 -21.11
C PRO A 78 15.43 10.20 -21.22
N ALA A 79 15.45 9.66 -22.44
CA ALA A 79 15.32 8.23 -22.69
C ALA A 79 16.30 7.35 -21.87
N GLU A 80 17.44 7.94 -21.47
CA GLU A 80 18.42 7.31 -20.58
C GLU A 80 17.90 7.09 -19.16
N MET A 81 16.98 7.94 -18.68
CA MET A 81 16.39 7.82 -17.36
C MET A 81 15.28 6.74 -17.37
N ASP A 82 14.50 6.66 -18.44
CA ASP A 82 13.51 5.57 -18.64
C ASP A 82 14.22 4.21 -18.76
N ALA A 83 15.37 4.13 -19.41
CA ALA A 83 16.17 2.92 -19.51
C ALA A 83 16.79 2.49 -18.16
N LYS A 84 17.14 3.44 -17.30
CA LYS A 84 17.60 3.17 -15.94
C LYS A 84 16.49 2.68 -15.02
N LEU A 85 15.27 3.17 -15.19
CA LEU A 85 14.08 2.76 -14.44
C LEU A 85 13.53 1.41 -14.92
N SER A 86 13.87 0.95 -16.14
CA SER A 86 13.25 -0.22 -16.77
C SER A 86 14.01 -1.53 -16.60
N LYS A 87 15.27 -1.54 -16.15
CA LYS A 87 16.06 -2.78 -15.96
C LYS A 87 16.72 -2.84 -14.57
N GLY A 88 16.06 -3.53 -13.63
CA GLY A 88 16.66 -3.90 -12.35
C GLY A 88 16.82 -2.76 -11.35
N SER A 89 16.18 -1.60 -11.59
CA SER A 89 16.05 -0.53 -10.60
C SER A 89 15.02 -0.91 -9.53
N ASP A 90 15.28 -0.51 -8.30
CA ASP A 90 14.32 -0.68 -7.21
C ASP A 90 13.02 0.07 -7.54
N GLN A 91 11.88 -0.58 -7.24
CA GLN A 91 10.52 -0.08 -7.45
C GLN A 91 9.76 -0.13 -6.12
N LEU A 92 8.75 0.72 -6.00
CA LEU A 92 7.82 0.69 -4.89
C LEU A 92 6.74 -0.36 -5.15
N TRP A 93 6.50 -1.23 -4.15
CA TRP A 93 5.51 -2.30 -4.19
C TRP A 93 4.57 -2.18 -3.02
N PHE A 94 3.27 -2.25 -3.30
CA PHE A 94 2.28 -2.60 -2.29
C PHE A 94 2.27 -4.13 -2.15
N VAL A 95 2.33 -4.63 -0.92
CA VAL A 95 2.25 -6.06 -0.65
C VAL A 95 1.24 -6.31 0.46
N ASN A 96 0.32 -7.22 0.22
CA ASN A 96 -0.63 -7.75 1.20
C ASN A 96 -0.31 -9.22 1.46
N LEU A 97 -0.16 -9.59 2.71
CA LEU A 97 0.00 -10.96 3.16
C LEU A 97 -1.29 -11.43 3.83
N GLY A 98 -1.79 -12.59 3.42
CA GLY A 98 -2.82 -13.32 4.15
C GLY A 98 -2.19 -14.37 5.08
N GLY A 99 -2.84 -14.62 6.20
CA GLY A 99 -2.44 -15.64 7.15
C GLY A 99 -3.64 -16.18 7.90
N TYR A 100 -3.53 -17.43 8.37
CA TYR A 100 -4.61 -18.09 9.10
C TYR A 100 -4.18 -18.40 10.53
N ASP A 101 -5.12 -18.23 11.45
CA ASP A 101 -5.02 -18.68 12.83
C ASP A 101 -6.09 -19.74 13.09
N SER A 102 -5.71 -20.93 13.53
CA SER A 102 -6.64 -22.04 13.81
C SER A 102 -7.68 -21.72 14.89
N GLY A 103 -7.41 -20.73 15.73
CA GLY A 103 -8.33 -20.21 16.75
C GLY A 103 -9.28 -19.12 16.24
N SER A 104 -9.14 -18.66 15.00
CA SER A 104 -9.93 -17.60 14.40
C SER A 104 -10.70 -18.06 13.17
N LEU A 105 -11.93 -17.54 13.00
CA LEU A 105 -12.67 -17.72 11.75
C LEU A 105 -12.25 -16.72 10.66
N GLN A 106 -11.42 -15.74 11.01
CA GLN A 106 -11.02 -14.68 10.12
C GLN A 106 -9.60 -14.95 9.61
N GLU A 107 -9.40 -14.68 8.32
CA GLU A 107 -8.07 -14.53 7.76
C GLU A 107 -7.44 -13.26 8.31
N LEU A 108 -6.18 -13.34 8.71
CA LEU A 108 -5.39 -12.20 9.13
C LEU A 108 -4.71 -11.59 7.91
N HIS A 109 -4.78 -10.28 7.78
CA HIS A 109 -4.09 -9.56 6.73
C HIS A 109 -3.08 -8.58 7.32
N GLN A 110 -1.89 -8.55 6.72
CA GLN A 110 -0.90 -7.53 6.99
C GLN A 110 -0.37 -6.99 5.68
N PHE A 111 -0.43 -5.68 5.50
CA PHE A 111 -0.01 -5.02 4.27
C PHE A 111 0.95 -3.87 4.54
N GLY A 112 1.62 -3.43 3.49
CA GLY A 112 2.51 -2.27 3.54
C GLY A 112 3.27 -2.07 2.24
N LEU A 113 4.27 -1.19 2.31
CA LEU A 113 5.11 -0.84 1.18
C LEU A 113 6.49 -1.46 1.30
N ILE A 114 7.01 -1.91 0.18
CA ILE A 114 8.33 -2.52 0.03
C ILE A 114 9.02 -1.89 -1.17
N VAL A 115 10.29 -1.56 -1.02
CA VAL A 115 11.15 -1.23 -2.17
C VAL A 115 11.93 -2.46 -2.58
N ALA A 116 11.83 -2.86 -3.84
CA ALA A 116 12.52 -4.05 -4.36
C ALA A 116 12.69 -4.00 -5.88
N PRO A 117 13.72 -4.67 -6.45
CA PRO A 117 13.97 -4.66 -7.89
C PRO A 117 13.00 -5.54 -8.69
N SER A 118 12.19 -6.36 -8.03
CA SER A 118 11.25 -7.26 -8.71
C SER A 118 10.15 -7.76 -7.76
N LYS A 119 9.04 -8.20 -8.34
CA LYS A 119 7.92 -8.82 -7.61
C LYS A 119 8.35 -10.00 -6.71
N PRO A 120 9.19 -10.97 -7.16
CA PRO A 120 9.68 -12.03 -6.28
C PRO A 120 10.49 -11.51 -5.10
N ALA A 121 11.33 -10.48 -5.32
CA ALA A 121 12.12 -9.87 -4.26
C ALA A 121 11.23 -9.13 -3.24
N ALA A 122 10.20 -8.41 -3.71
CA ALA A 122 9.22 -7.74 -2.85
C ALA A 122 8.47 -8.75 -1.97
N LYS A 123 7.96 -9.83 -2.56
CA LYS A 123 7.32 -10.93 -1.84
C LYS A 123 8.21 -11.56 -0.77
N ALA A 124 9.47 -11.82 -1.12
CA ALA A 124 10.43 -12.40 -0.18
C ALA A 124 10.78 -11.45 0.98
N ARG A 125 10.88 -10.12 0.71
CA ARG A 125 11.10 -9.11 1.74
C ARG A 125 9.90 -9.01 2.68
N ALA A 126 8.67 -8.96 2.16
CA ALA A 126 7.43 -8.89 2.93
C ALA A 126 7.29 -10.10 3.88
N ARG A 127 7.48 -11.31 3.37
CA ARG A 127 7.42 -12.54 4.19
C ARG A 127 8.42 -12.54 5.34
N ARG A 128 9.62 -11.99 5.15
CA ARG A 128 10.60 -11.87 6.23
C ARG A 128 10.29 -10.77 7.24
N ARG A 129 9.47 -9.78 6.86
CA ARG A 129 9.16 -8.64 7.70
C ARG A 129 7.90 -8.83 8.53
N TRP A 130 6.88 -9.41 7.94
CA TRP A 130 5.53 -9.45 8.48
C TRP A 130 5.06 -10.88 8.75
N LEU A 131 4.09 -11.03 9.66
CA LEU A 131 3.45 -12.29 10.05
C LEU A 131 4.42 -13.38 10.55
N ASN A 132 5.59 -12.99 11.05
CA ASN A 132 6.59 -13.96 11.53
C ASN A 132 6.05 -14.80 12.70
N ASP A 133 5.26 -14.20 13.59
CA ASP A 133 4.72 -14.87 14.77
C ASP A 133 3.54 -15.80 14.44
N ALA A 134 2.70 -15.43 13.49
CA ALA A 134 1.61 -16.29 13.02
C ALA A 134 2.13 -17.56 12.31
N ALA A 135 3.22 -17.45 11.57
CA ALA A 135 3.84 -18.59 10.88
C ALA A 135 4.46 -19.63 11.84
N GLN A 136 4.81 -19.26 13.06
CA GLN A 136 5.40 -20.19 14.04
C GLN A 136 4.36 -21.05 14.74
N VAL A 137 3.11 -20.59 14.88
CA VAL A 137 2.06 -21.31 15.61
C VAL A 137 1.47 -22.45 14.80
N HIS A 138 1.57 -22.45 13.46
CA HIS A 138 0.80 -23.34 12.58
C HIS A 138 1.60 -24.35 11.76
N LYS A 139 2.91 -24.45 11.99
CA LYS A 139 3.74 -25.39 11.22
C LYS A 139 3.40 -26.87 11.43
N ASP A 140 2.73 -27.18 12.54
CA ASP A 140 2.52 -28.56 12.96
C ASP A 140 1.14 -29.15 12.61
N ASP A 141 0.15 -28.31 12.24
CA ASP A 141 -1.25 -28.77 12.10
C ASP A 141 -1.82 -28.75 10.68
N LEU A 142 -1.12 -28.21 9.68
CA LEU A 142 -1.63 -28.14 8.31
C LEU A 142 -0.94 -29.17 7.40
N TYR A 143 -1.51 -30.37 7.31
CA TYR A 143 -1.16 -31.35 6.29
C TYR A 143 -1.39 -30.80 4.89
N GLY A 144 -0.31 -30.47 4.20
CA GLY A 144 -0.32 -30.28 2.74
C GLY A 144 -0.54 -28.87 2.23
N ILE A 145 -0.49 -27.81 3.07
CA ILE A 145 -0.47 -26.44 2.60
C ILE A 145 0.92 -25.83 2.87
N ASP A 146 1.75 -25.82 1.86
CA ASP A 146 3.09 -25.21 1.86
C ASP A 146 3.08 -23.66 1.98
N THR A 147 1.99 -23.06 2.49
CA THR A 147 1.73 -21.63 2.29
C THR A 147 1.03 -20.97 3.47
N LEU A 148 1.66 -20.96 4.63
CA LEU A 148 1.12 -20.25 5.79
C LEU A 148 1.22 -18.72 5.69
N ASN A 149 2.02 -18.21 4.77
CA ASN A 149 2.11 -16.79 4.44
C ASN A 149 1.94 -16.63 2.92
N VAL A 150 0.70 -16.69 2.47
CA VAL A 150 0.40 -16.40 1.07
C VAL A 150 0.54 -14.90 0.87
N VAL A 151 1.34 -14.51 -0.09
CA VAL A 151 1.28 -13.14 -0.59
C VAL A 151 0.07 -13.07 -1.51
N ASP A 152 -1.03 -12.51 -1.01
CA ASP A 152 -2.27 -12.37 -1.75
C ASP A 152 -2.08 -11.38 -2.89
N ASP A 153 -1.53 -10.20 -2.54
CA ASP A 153 -1.31 -9.14 -3.50
C ASP A 153 0.13 -8.65 -3.48
N CYS A 154 0.67 -8.37 -4.65
CA CYS A 154 1.94 -7.69 -4.81
C CYS A 154 1.87 -6.86 -6.09
N LEU A 155 1.60 -5.58 -5.91
CA LEU A 155 1.29 -4.62 -6.97
C LEU A 155 2.38 -3.55 -7.05
N PRO A 156 2.91 -3.26 -8.24
CA PRO A 156 3.86 -2.17 -8.41
C PRO A 156 3.14 -0.82 -8.33
N ILE A 157 3.75 0.14 -7.64
CA ILE A 157 3.30 1.53 -7.63
C ILE A 157 4.30 2.35 -8.45
N GLY A 158 4.01 2.54 -9.72
CA GLY A 158 4.86 3.29 -10.65
C GLY A 158 4.29 4.65 -11.00
N ASP A 159 3.06 4.67 -11.51
CA ASP A 159 2.34 5.89 -11.87
C ASP A 159 1.01 5.94 -11.11
N VAL A 160 0.71 7.10 -10.52
CA VAL A 160 -0.52 7.35 -9.77
C VAL A 160 -1.08 8.71 -10.19
N GLU A 161 -2.27 8.71 -10.81
CA GLU A 161 -3.01 9.93 -11.16
C GLU A 161 -2.20 10.96 -11.94
N GLY A 162 -1.36 10.50 -12.88
CA GLY A 162 -0.50 11.38 -13.68
C GLY A 162 0.81 11.79 -13.00
N TRP A 163 1.14 11.15 -11.88
CA TRP A 163 2.41 11.33 -11.18
C TRP A 163 3.20 10.03 -11.17
N ARG A 164 4.47 10.10 -11.59
CA ARG A 164 5.40 8.98 -11.52
C ARG A 164 6.11 8.98 -10.18
N ILE A 165 6.22 7.79 -9.58
CA ILE A 165 6.98 7.56 -8.37
C ILE A 165 8.48 7.52 -8.71
N HIS A 166 9.25 8.35 -8.06
CA HIS A 166 10.70 8.39 -8.15
C HIS A 166 11.32 8.08 -6.78
N LEU A 167 12.17 7.05 -6.73
CA LEU A 167 12.85 6.61 -5.52
C LEU A 167 14.27 7.16 -5.49
N ILE A 168 14.57 7.99 -4.49
CA ILE A 168 15.89 8.54 -4.25
C ILE A 168 16.51 7.82 -3.06
N PRO A 169 17.69 7.18 -3.21
CA PRO A 169 18.36 6.56 -2.09
C PRO A 169 18.58 7.53 -0.92
N ASP A 170 18.08 7.18 0.24
CA ASP A 170 18.25 7.91 1.50
C ASP A 170 18.54 6.94 2.64
N PRO A 171 19.80 6.48 2.80
CA PRO A 171 20.16 5.52 3.84
C PRO A 171 19.95 6.02 5.26
N SER A 172 19.80 7.34 5.46
CA SER A 172 19.53 7.94 6.76
C SER A 172 18.10 7.67 7.24
N SER A 173 17.19 7.39 6.32
CA SER A 173 15.77 7.13 6.56
C SER A 173 15.43 5.65 6.37
N ASN A 174 15.74 4.82 7.37
CA ASN A 174 15.43 3.39 7.32
C ASN A 174 14.04 3.08 7.92
N ILE A 175 13.00 3.69 7.36
CA ILE A 175 11.61 3.43 7.76
C ILE A 175 11.18 2.12 7.10
N LYS A 176 11.02 1.07 7.92
CA LYS A 176 10.57 -0.25 7.48
C LYS A 176 9.06 -0.42 7.58
N ASP A 177 8.46 0.11 8.64
CA ASP A 177 7.04 0.00 8.90
C ASP A 177 6.40 1.39 8.89
N LEU A 178 5.43 1.57 8.01
CA LEU A 178 4.67 2.80 7.95
C LEU A 178 3.72 2.87 9.14
N LYS A 179 3.78 3.97 9.88
CA LYS A 179 2.80 4.28 10.91
C LYS A 179 1.78 5.25 10.33
N PRO A 180 0.49 5.10 10.64
CA PRO A 180 -0.49 6.06 10.17
C PRO A 180 -0.23 7.45 10.75
N ASP A 181 -0.35 8.48 9.92
CA ASP A 181 -0.38 9.87 10.37
C ASP A 181 -1.69 10.18 11.09
N TRP A 182 -2.74 9.46 10.70
CA TRP A 182 -4.05 9.56 11.31
C TRP A 182 -4.79 8.21 11.23
N PHE A 183 -5.60 7.91 12.23
CA PHE A 183 -6.52 6.77 12.28
C PHE A 183 -7.80 7.13 13.03
N GLY A 184 -8.91 6.50 12.65
CA GLY A 184 -10.23 6.73 13.25
C GLY A 184 -11.35 6.51 12.24
N TYR A 185 -12.42 7.28 12.30
CA TYR A 185 -13.54 7.24 11.37
C TYR A 185 -13.72 8.62 10.73
N LEU A 186 -13.25 8.80 9.51
CA LEU A 186 -13.44 10.03 8.75
C LEU A 186 -14.44 9.78 7.62
N SER A 187 -15.69 10.19 7.84
CA SER A 187 -16.76 10.03 6.85
C SER A 187 -16.48 10.83 5.59
N LEU A 188 -16.58 10.19 4.43
CA LEU A 188 -16.43 10.85 3.13
C LEU A 188 -17.75 11.35 2.54
N ILE A 189 -18.87 11.18 3.24
CA ILE A 189 -20.21 11.54 2.71
C ILE A 189 -20.51 13.03 2.90
N HIS A 190 -19.96 13.65 3.93
CA HIS A 190 -20.29 15.00 4.36
C HIS A 190 -19.19 16.04 4.04
N ILE A 191 -18.23 15.66 3.22
CA ILE A 191 -17.13 16.52 2.78
C ILE A 191 -17.30 16.84 1.30
#